data_18cf505ad3acbea1ca0038b2b0c5c206
#
_entry.id   18cf505ad3acbea1ca0038b2b0c5c206
#
_cell.length_a   1.000
_cell.length_b   1.000
_cell.length_c   1.000
_cell.angle_alpha   90.00
_cell.angle_beta   90.00
_cell.angle_gamma   90.00
#
_symmetry.space_group_name_H-M   'P 1'
#
loop_
_entity.id
_entity.type
_entity.pdbx_description
1 polymer ?
#
loop_
_entity_poly.entity_id
_entity_poly.type
_entity_poly.pdbx_seq_one_letter_code
_entity_poly.pdbx_strand_id
1 'polypeptide(L)'
;LTVRGIELTDINRDQALVHSNAEVIVNQLGTAPCMVFRFPKDQYPNAPILYSLPGVPFEALALLDAVTEDIKKHKDLGNIYHKNICTFGIAESTLAKRIESWEEALPKDMKLAYLPNAINGVKLRLSSYNADNKEIQIDRINKEFNKIKPLLGDAIYSEEEATLCSVIASILTKHKKTLSVAESCT
;
A
#
# COMPACT_ATOMS: atom_id res chain seq x y z
N LEU A 1 -4.47 -21.31 -25.00
CA LEU A 1 -5.77 -22.00 -25.20
C LEU A 1 -5.57 -23.36 -25.83
N THR A 2 -4.83 -23.49 -26.91
CA THR A 2 -4.52 -24.77 -27.60
C THR A 2 -3.88 -25.81 -26.68
N VAL A 3 -2.98 -25.41 -25.78
CA VAL A 3 -2.35 -26.29 -24.78
C VAL A 3 -3.37 -26.88 -23.78
N ARG A 4 -4.52 -26.22 -23.60
CA ARG A 4 -5.63 -26.65 -22.72
C ARG A 4 -6.73 -27.39 -23.48
N GLY A 5 -6.55 -27.73 -24.80
CA GLY A 5 -7.54 -28.39 -25.61
C GLY A 5 -8.80 -27.57 -25.93
N ILE A 6 -8.71 -26.25 -25.78
CA ILE A 6 -9.82 -25.32 -26.06
C ILE A 6 -9.73 -24.92 -27.54
N GLU A 7 -10.81 -25.10 -28.30
CA GLU A 7 -10.92 -24.70 -29.70
C GLU A 7 -10.81 -23.16 -29.82
N LEU A 8 -9.94 -22.67 -30.70
CA LEU A 8 -9.75 -21.27 -30.99
C LEU A 8 -10.87 -20.76 -31.89
N THR A 9 -11.88 -20.15 -31.28
CA THR A 9 -12.91 -19.40 -32.01
C THR A 9 -12.41 -18.00 -32.41
N ASP A 10 -13.07 -17.32 -33.35
CA ASP A 10 -12.72 -15.96 -33.76
C ASP A 10 -12.84 -14.98 -32.54
N ILE A 11 -13.83 -15.18 -31.68
CA ILE A 11 -13.98 -14.40 -30.42
C ILE A 11 -12.74 -14.56 -29.52
N ASN A 12 -12.18 -15.76 -29.43
CA ASN A 12 -10.97 -16.00 -28.65
C ASN A 12 -9.72 -15.37 -29.29
N ARG A 13 -9.69 -15.22 -30.61
CA ARG A 13 -8.61 -14.50 -31.33
C ARG A 13 -8.70 -12.99 -31.08
N ASP A 14 -9.91 -12.45 -31.11
CA ASP A 14 -10.13 -11.03 -30.85
C ASP A 14 -9.70 -10.62 -29.43
N GLN A 15 -9.78 -11.53 -28.44
CA GLN A 15 -9.26 -11.31 -27.09
C GLN A 15 -7.73 -11.13 -27.02
N ALA A 16 -7.00 -11.57 -28.03
CA ALA A 16 -5.56 -11.37 -28.12
C ALA A 16 -5.17 -10.03 -28.76
N LEU A 17 -6.14 -9.27 -29.27
CA LEU A 17 -5.89 -7.96 -29.84
C LEU A 17 -5.60 -6.97 -28.72
N VAL A 18 -4.50 -6.24 -28.88
CA VAL A 18 -4.10 -5.15 -27.98
C VAL A 18 -4.01 -3.86 -28.77
N HIS A 19 -4.08 -2.74 -28.07
CA HIS A 19 -3.97 -1.44 -28.70
C HIS A 19 -2.59 -1.29 -29.38
N SER A 20 -2.54 -0.77 -30.61
CA SER A 20 -1.31 -0.65 -31.41
C SER A 20 -0.21 0.19 -30.75
N ASN A 21 -0.58 1.13 -29.87
CA ASN A 21 0.34 1.99 -29.14
C ASN A 21 0.70 1.45 -27.74
N ALA A 22 0.27 0.23 -27.39
CA ALA A 22 0.55 -0.38 -26.12
C ALA A 22 1.72 -1.37 -26.23
N GLU A 23 2.63 -1.31 -25.26
CA GLU A 23 3.52 -2.42 -24.95
C GLU A 23 2.77 -3.44 -24.09
N VAL A 24 3.18 -4.70 -24.10
CA VAL A 24 2.48 -5.79 -23.41
C VAL A 24 3.35 -6.44 -22.35
N ILE A 25 2.85 -6.49 -21.12
CA ILE A 25 3.36 -7.40 -20.10
C ILE A 25 2.42 -8.61 -20.06
N VAL A 26 2.97 -9.77 -20.35
CA VAL A 26 2.20 -11.02 -20.52
C VAL A 26 1.64 -11.49 -19.19
N ASN A 27 0.34 -11.78 -19.17
CA ASN A 27 -0.34 -12.41 -18.04
C ASN A 27 -0.21 -13.93 -18.12
N GLN A 28 0.47 -14.55 -17.17
CA GLN A 28 0.65 -16.00 -17.12
C GLN A 28 -0.57 -16.75 -16.55
N LEU A 29 -1.47 -16.04 -15.85
CA LEU A 29 -2.61 -16.64 -15.14
C LEU A 29 -3.94 -16.47 -15.87
N GLY A 30 -4.00 -15.60 -16.88
CA GLY A 30 -5.22 -15.31 -17.61
C GLY A 30 -4.99 -14.86 -19.05
N THR A 31 -6.06 -14.51 -19.75
CA THR A 31 -6.03 -14.11 -21.17
C THR A 31 -5.82 -12.62 -21.37
N ALA A 32 -6.19 -11.78 -20.40
CA ALA A 32 -6.04 -10.34 -20.50
C ALA A 32 -4.62 -9.92 -20.07
N PRO A 33 -3.79 -9.33 -20.96
CA PRO A 33 -2.47 -8.86 -20.60
C PRO A 33 -2.53 -7.51 -19.84
N CYS A 34 -1.41 -7.10 -19.24
CA CYS A 34 -1.24 -5.70 -18.87
C CYS A 34 -0.79 -4.91 -20.10
N MET A 35 -1.50 -3.87 -20.44
CA MET A 35 -1.11 -2.91 -21.49
C MET A 35 -0.41 -1.71 -20.87
N VAL A 36 0.75 -1.34 -21.43
CA VAL A 36 1.56 -0.22 -20.97
C VAL A 36 1.59 0.85 -22.05
N PHE A 37 1.13 2.04 -21.69
CA PHE A 37 1.14 3.21 -22.57
C PHE A 37 2.17 4.22 -22.08
N ARG A 38 3.14 4.55 -22.92
CA ARG A 38 4.16 5.56 -22.61
C ARG A 38 3.88 6.83 -23.38
N PHE A 39 3.78 7.92 -22.67
CA PHE A 39 3.51 9.23 -23.25
C PHE A 39 4.84 9.99 -23.44
N PRO A 40 5.10 10.53 -24.64
CA PRO A 40 6.36 11.18 -24.96
C PRO A 40 6.52 12.55 -24.26
N LYS A 41 7.75 12.91 -23.91
CA LYS A 41 8.06 14.15 -23.15
C LYS A 41 7.78 15.44 -23.91
N ASP A 42 7.83 15.42 -25.22
CA ASP A 42 7.53 16.55 -26.09
C ASP A 42 6.08 17.00 -26.03
N GLN A 43 5.17 16.04 -25.77
CA GLN A 43 3.74 16.30 -25.61
C GLN A 43 3.31 16.33 -24.13
N TYR A 44 3.99 15.60 -23.29
CA TYR A 44 3.66 15.44 -21.87
C TYR A 44 4.92 15.66 -21.01
N PRO A 45 5.12 16.83 -20.39
CA PRO A 45 6.36 17.17 -19.68
C PRO A 45 6.81 16.15 -18.63
N ASN A 46 5.84 15.50 -17.95
CA ASN A 46 6.11 14.49 -16.93
C ASN A 46 6.31 13.08 -17.51
N ALA A 47 6.16 12.90 -18.83
CA ALA A 47 6.22 11.61 -19.52
C ALA A 47 5.50 10.50 -18.71
N PRO A 48 4.17 10.58 -18.49
CA PRO A 48 3.45 9.61 -17.67
C PRO A 48 3.47 8.24 -18.33
N ILE A 49 3.38 7.19 -17.51
CA ILE A 49 3.21 5.82 -17.95
C ILE A 49 1.89 5.33 -17.39
N LEU A 50 1.02 4.81 -18.23
CA LEU A 50 -0.26 4.22 -17.84
C LEU A 50 -0.17 2.70 -17.95
N TYR A 51 -0.49 2.00 -16.86
CA TYR A 51 -0.60 0.55 -16.82
C TYR A 51 -2.08 0.17 -16.71
N SER A 52 -2.58 -0.54 -17.73
CA SER A 52 -3.93 -1.11 -17.73
C SER A 52 -3.84 -2.58 -17.33
N LEU A 53 -4.25 -2.89 -16.12
CA LEU A 53 -4.21 -4.23 -15.53
C LEU A 53 -5.52 -4.99 -15.78
N PRO A 54 -5.49 -6.35 -15.77
CA PRO A 54 -6.71 -7.15 -15.76
C PRO A 54 -7.64 -6.80 -14.59
N GLY A 55 -8.95 -6.90 -14.82
CA GLY A 55 -9.94 -6.66 -13.77
C GLY A 55 -10.02 -7.75 -12.69
N VAL A 56 -9.44 -8.91 -12.94
CA VAL A 56 -9.42 -10.03 -11.99
C VAL A 56 -8.30 -9.81 -10.95
N PRO A 57 -8.62 -9.70 -9.64
CA PRO A 57 -7.65 -9.26 -8.62
C PRO A 57 -6.39 -10.12 -8.54
N PHE A 58 -6.50 -11.45 -8.59
CA PHE A 58 -5.32 -12.32 -8.49
C PHE A 58 -4.41 -12.23 -9.73
N GLU A 59 -4.96 -11.98 -10.91
CA GLU A 59 -4.19 -11.75 -12.14
C GLU A 59 -3.44 -10.41 -12.06
N ALA A 60 -4.13 -9.36 -11.63
CA ALA A 60 -3.52 -8.05 -11.42
C ALA A 60 -2.37 -8.11 -10.40
N LEU A 61 -2.56 -8.81 -9.27
CA LEU A 61 -1.53 -9.01 -8.26
C LEU A 61 -0.30 -9.74 -8.82
N ALA A 62 -0.49 -10.78 -9.63
CA ALA A 62 0.60 -11.53 -10.24
C ALA A 62 1.44 -10.70 -11.23
N LEU A 63 0.87 -9.63 -11.79
CA LEU A 63 1.56 -8.72 -12.71
C LEU A 63 2.35 -7.60 -11.99
N LEU A 64 2.10 -7.36 -10.68
CA LEU A 64 2.70 -6.23 -9.97
C LEU A 64 4.22 -6.24 -9.95
N ASP A 65 4.86 -7.42 -9.84
CA ASP A 65 6.31 -7.51 -9.84
C ASP A 65 6.89 -7.05 -11.18
N ALA A 66 6.31 -7.51 -12.30
CA ALA A 66 6.74 -7.12 -13.63
C ALA A 66 6.48 -5.63 -13.90
N VAL A 67 5.36 -5.08 -13.45
CA VAL A 67 5.05 -3.65 -13.51
C VAL A 67 6.04 -2.85 -12.68
N THR A 68 6.36 -3.30 -11.47
CA THR A 68 7.32 -2.64 -10.59
C THR A 68 8.71 -2.59 -11.20
N GLU A 69 9.18 -3.67 -11.80
CA GLU A 69 10.46 -3.71 -12.50
C GLU A 69 10.47 -2.80 -13.74
N ASP A 70 9.37 -2.73 -14.46
CA ASP A 70 9.23 -1.80 -15.59
C ASP A 70 9.28 -0.34 -15.13
N ILE A 71 8.57 0.00 -14.06
CA ILE A 71 8.61 1.35 -13.46
C ILE A 71 10.04 1.73 -13.07
N LYS A 72 10.77 0.85 -12.37
CA LYS A 72 12.15 1.10 -11.94
C LYS A 72 13.11 1.36 -13.11
N LYS A 73 12.88 0.73 -14.27
CA LYS A 73 13.70 0.93 -15.48
C LYS A 73 13.47 2.30 -16.13
N HIS A 74 12.27 2.85 -16.00
CA HIS A 74 11.85 4.03 -16.77
C HIS A 74 11.66 5.29 -15.93
N LYS A 75 11.67 5.16 -14.61
CA LYS A 75 11.50 6.28 -13.68
C LYS A 75 12.58 6.25 -12.62
N ASP A 76 13.19 7.40 -12.40
CA ASP A 76 13.98 7.62 -11.21
C ASP A 76 13.03 7.80 -10.04
N LEU A 77 12.94 6.76 -9.23
CA LEU A 77 12.08 6.72 -8.04
C LEU A 77 12.93 7.17 -6.86
N GLY A 78 12.69 8.36 -6.37
CA GLY A 78 13.25 8.79 -5.09
C GLY A 78 12.90 7.80 -3.97
N ASN A 79 13.74 7.76 -2.95
CA ASN A 79 13.48 6.90 -1.79
C ASN A 79 12.40 7.51 -0.89
N ILE A 80 11.41 6.69 -0.53
CA ILE A 80 10.37 7.03 0.45
C ILE A 80 10.47 6.05 1.59
N TYR A 81 10.65 6.57 2.81
CA TYR A 81 10.64 5.75 4.02
C TYR A 81 9.46 6.12 4.87
N HIS A 82 8.81 5.11 5.45
CA HIS A 82 7.66 5.34 6.32
C HIS A 82 7.66 4.37 7.50
N LYS A 83 7.01 4.82 8.57
CA LYS A 83 6.61 3.99 9.72
C LYS A 83 5.16 4.25 10.06
N ASN A 84 4.58 3.32 10.79
CA ASN A 84 3.19 3.36 11.20
C ASN A 84 3.09 3.39 12.73
N ILE A 85 2.05 4.06 13.22
CA ILE A 85 1.49 3.88 14.56
C ILE A 85 0.04 3.45 14.38
N CYS A 86 -0.37 2.38 15.04
CA CYS A 86 -1.72 1.86 15.01
C CYS A 86 -2.46 2.29 16.26
N THR A 87 -3.62 2.93 16.10
CA THR A 87 -4.46 3.42 17.19
C THR A 87 -5.84 2.78 17.16
N PHE A 88 -6.44 2.58 18.34
CA PHE A 88 -7.80 2.06 18.49
C PHE A 88 -8.56 2.81 19.59
N GLY A 89 -9.89 2.79 19.50
CA GLY A 89 -10.74 3.43 20.51
C GLY A 89 -10.83 4.96 20.43
N ILE A 90 -10.30 5.56 19.38
CA ILE A 90 -10.36 7.00 19.13
C ILE A 90 -10.86 7.28 17.71
N ALA A 91 -11.82 8.18 17.55
CA ALA A 91 -12.30 8.61 16.24
C ALA A 91 -11.22 9.41 15.49
N GLU A 92 -11.16 9.26 14.16
CA GLU A 92 -10.18 9.93 13.29
C GLU A 92 -10.17 11.46 13.51
N SER A 93 -11.34 12.10 13.58
CA SER A 93 -11.46 13.54 13.80
C SER A 93 -10.90 13.99 15.16
N THR A 94 -11.10 13.18 16.20
CA THR A 94 -10.55 13.44 17.54
C THR A 94 -9.04 13.23 17.55
N LEU A 95 -8.56 12.20 16.86
CA LEU A 95 -7.14 11.92 16.71
C LEU A 95 -6.44 13.08 15.98
N ALA A 96 -6.98 13.51 14.84
CA ALA A 96 -6.45 14.64 14.06
C ALA A 96 -6.37 15.90 14.91
N LYS A 97 -7.44 16.23 15.64
CA LYS A 97 -7.44 17.41 16.52
C LYS A 97 -6.41 17.34 17.64
N ARG A 98 -6.12 16.16 18.18
CA ARG A 98 -5.12 16.00 19.25
C ARG A 98 -3.69 16.26 18.79
N ILE A 99 -3.39 15.97 17.51
CA ILE A 99 -2.03 16.08 16.96
C ILE A 99 -1.90 17.21 15.93
N GLU A 100 -2.93 18.05 15.75
CA GLU A 100 -3.00 19.13 14.76
C GLU A 100 -1.75 20.02 14.77
N SER A 101 -1.40 20.58 15.93
CA SER A 101 -0.24 21.48 16.08
C SER A 101 1.09 20.78 15.74
N TRP A 102 1.20 19.48 16.00
CA TRP A 102 2.37 18.71 15.63
C TRP A 102 2.39 18.43 14.12
N GLU A 103 1.25 18.09 13.52
CA GLU A 103 1.12 17.84 12.09
C GLU A 103 1.48 19.08 11.27
N GLU A 104 1.00 20.25 11.68
CA GLU A 104 1.34 21.55 11.08
C GLU A 104 2.84 21.89 11.18
N ALA A 105 3.50 21.43 12.25
CA ALA A 105 4.93 21.66 12.48
C ALA A 105 5.84 20.60 11.82
N LEU A 106 5.30 19.63 11.08
CA LEU A 106 6.10 18.62 10.41
C LEU A 106 7.07 19.21 9.39
N PRO A 107 8.28 18.64 9.27
CA PRO A 107 9.20 18.99 8.19
C PRO A 107 8.54 18.87 6.82
N LYS A 108 8.86 19.78 5.89
CA LYS A 108 8.24 19.82 4.54
C LYS A 108 8.44 18.55 3.71
N ASP A 109 9.50 17.80 4.00
CA ASP A 109 9.82 16.52 3.39
C ASP A 109 9.13 15.32 4.08
N MET A 110 8.29 15.58 5.07
CA MET A 110 7.47 14.56 5.74
C MET A 110 5.99 14.79 5.52
N LYS A 111 5.25 13.69 5.41
CA LYS A 111 3.78 13.73 5.28
C LYS A 111 3.14 12.66 6.15
N LEU A 112 2.09 13.07 6.87
CA LEU A 112 1.23 12.18 7.61
C LEU A 112 0.07 11.71 6.73
N ALA A 113 -0.32 10.46 6.90
CA ALA A 113 -1.55 9.91 6.34
C ALA A 113 -2.35 9.21 7.44
N TYR A 114 -3.65 9.44 7.44
CA TYR A 114 -4.63 8.73 8.25
C TYR A 114 -5.21 7.59 7.41
N LEU A 115 -5.12 6.38 7.91
CA LEU A 115 -5.57 5.16 7.22
C LEU A 115 -6.60 4.46 8.11
N PRO A 116 -7.87 4.88 8.07
CA PRO A 116 -8.94 4.28 8.87
C PRO A 116 -9.26 2.87 8.42
N ASN A 117 -9.56 2.01 9.38
CA ASN A 117 -10.03 0.65 9.16
C ASN A 117 -11.09 0.32 10.23
N ALA A 118 -12.23 -0.21 9.81
CA ALA A 118 -13.36 -0.47 10.71
C ALA A 118 -13.03 -1.45 11.84
N ILE A 119 -12.11 -2.39 11.62
CA ILE A 119 -11.73 -3.43 12.60
C ILE A 119 -10.50 -3.02 13.40
N ASN A 120 -9.51 -2.39 12.75
CA ASN A 120 -8.20 -2.14 13.34
C ASN A 120 -8.00 -0.67 13.81
N GLY A 121 -9.06 0.16 13.73
CA GLY A 121 -8.98 1.56 14.11
C GLY A 121 -8.28 2.44 13.08
N VAL A 122 -7.51 3.43 13.51
CA VAL A 122 -6.82 4.37 12.63
C VAL A 122 -5.31 4.13 12.68
N LYS A 123 -4.73 3.84 11.52
CA LYS A 123 -3.29 3.76 11.37
C LYS A 123 -2.75 5.10 10.90
N LEU A 124 -1.81 5.66 11.63
CA LEU A 124 -1.05 6.85 11.26
C LEU A 124 0.21 6.40 10.52
N ARG A 125 0.41 6.88 9.30
CA ARG A 125 1.62 6.64 8.52
C ARG A 125 2.37 7.94 8.33
N LEU A 126 3.57 8.02 8.88
CA LEU A 126 4.47 9.13 8.62
C LEU A 126 5.51 8.71 7.59
N SER A 127 5.56 9.44 6.48
CA SER A 127 6.46 9.19 5.35
C SER A 127 7.46 10.32 5.23
N SER A 128 8.74 9.98 4.97
CA SER A 128 9.81 10.92 4.62
C SER A 128 10.18 10.72 3.15
N TYR A 129 10.24 11.82 2.41
CA TYR A 129 10.51 11.88 0.97
C TYR A 129 11.92 12.43 0.72
N ASN A 130 12.50 12.10 -0.43
CA ASN A 130 13.83 12.60 -0.88
C ASN A 130 14.97 12.24 0.07
N ALA A 131 15.01 11.00 0.52
CA ALA A 131 15.91 10.54 1.55
C ALA A 131 17.05 9.67 0.99
N ASP A 132 18.29 10.11 1.15
CA ASP A 132 19.47 9.38 0.67
C ASP A 132 19.87 8.22 1.58
N ASN A 133 19.56 8.30 2.89
CA ASN A 133 19.96 7.30 3.88
C ASN A 133 18.74 6.82 4.69
N LYS A 134 18.47 5.51 4.59
CA LYS A 134 17.34 4.86 5.26
C LYS A 134 17.38 5.02 6.79
N GLU A 135 18.52 4.77 7.40
CA GLU A 135 18.64 4.76 8.86
C GLU A 135 18.40 6.14 9.44
N ILE A 136 18.96 7.18 8.82
CA ILE A 136 18.75 8.56 9.20
C ILE A 136 17.27 8.93 9.10
N GLN A 137 16.59 8.53 8.04
CA GLN A 137 15.19 8.87 7.82
C GLN A 137 14.26 8.13 8.78
N ILE A 138 14.53 6.87 9.05
CA ILE A 138 13.79 6.12 10.06
C ILE A 138 13.98 6.72 11.46
N ASP A 139 15.19 7.16 11.80
CA ASP A 139 15.44 7.85 13.07
C ASP A 139 14.69 9.20 13.16
N ARG A 140 14.67 9.99 12.07
CA ARG A 140 13.88 11.21 12.00
C ARG A 140 12.38 10.95 12.19
N ILE A 141 11.83 9.93 11.51
CA ILE A 141 10.41 9.54 11.68
C ILE A 141 10.14 9.10 13.13
N ASN A 142 11.04 8.33 13.75
CA ASN A 142 10.90 7.92 15.13
C ASN A 142 10.91 9.12 16.09
N LYS A 143 11.78 10.10 15.87
CA LYS A 143 11.82 11.33 16.66
C LYS A 143 10.51 12.11 16.58
N GLU A 144 9.92 12.21 15.38
CA GLU A 144 8.61 12.86 15.20
C GLU A 144 7.49 12.06 15.90
N PHE A 145 7.42 10.76 15.73
CA PHE A 145 6.42 9.94 16.40
C PHE A 145 6.55 9.96 17.93
N ASN A 146 7.75 10.03 18.45
CA ASN A 146 7.95 10.13 19.90
C ASN A 146 7.33 11.41 20.51
N LYS A 147 7.16 12.49 19.73
CA LYS A 147 6.50 13.72 20.19
C LYS A 147 5.00 13.53 20.40
N ILE A 148 4.35 12.69 19.59
CA ILE A 148 2.88 12.47 19.67
C ILE A 148 2.48 11.30 20.56
N LYS A 149 3.37 10.37 20.89
CA LYS A 149 3.05 9.25 21.78
C LYS A 149 2.41 9.68 23.10
N PRO A 150 2.92 10.70 23.82
CA PRO A 150 2.28 11.16 25.04
C PRO A 150 0.87 11.74 24.82
N LEU A 151 0.61 12.31 23.63
CA LEU A 151 -0.70 12.88 23.29
C LEU A 151 -1.74 11.80 22.99
N LEU A 152 -1.29 10.65 22.47
CA LEU A 152 -2.15 9.54 22.08
C LEU A 152 -2.33 8.50 23.20
N GLY A 153 -1.31 8.32 24.05
CA GLY A 153 -1.35 7.44 25.23
C GLY A 153 -1.85 6.03 24.91
N ASP A 154 -2.82 5.56 25.66
CA ASP A 154 -3.39 4.22 25.57
C ASP A 154 -4.14 3.93 24.26
N ALA A 155 -4.39 4.95 23.44
CA ALA A 155 -4.97 4.72 22.12
C ALA A 155 -3.99 4.00 21.17
N ILE A 156 -2.67 4.05 21.41
CA ILE A 156 -1.67 3.32 20.61
C ILE A 156 -1.64 1.86 21.06
N TYR A 157 -1.92 0.95 20.12
CA TYR A 157 -1.79 -0.48 20.38
C TYR A 157 -0.58 -1.13 19.69
N SER A 158 0.00 -0.48 18.67
CA SER A 158 1.24 -0.93 18.04
C SER A 158 1.98 0.23 17.39
N GLU A 159 3.32 0.16 17.44
CA GLU A 159 4.25 1.06 16.73
C GLU A 159 4.81 0.46 15.45
N GLU A 160 4.25 -0.67 15.03
CA GLU A 160 4.58 -1.39 13.81
C GLU A 160 3.32 -1.73 13.03
N GLU A 161 3.48 -2.23 11.81
CA GLU A 161 2.38 -2.75 11.02
C GLU A 161 1.80 -3.99 11.72
N ALA A 162 0.64 -3.85 12.34
CA ALA A 162 -0.02 -4.93 13.06
C ALA A 162 -1.54 -4.81 12.98
N THR A 163 -2.22 -5.94 13.08
CA THR A 163 -3.67 -5.98 13.30
C THR A 163 -3.97 -6.04 14.80
N LEU A 164 -5.13 -5.55 15.21
CA LEU A 164 -5.56 -5.65 16.60
C LEU A 164 -5.58 -7.11 17.08
N CYS A 165 -6.08 -8.02 16.23
CA CYS A 165 -6.10 -9.46 16.53
C CYS A 165 -4.69 -10.05 16.74
N SER A 166 -3.71 -9.67 15.92
CA SER A 166 -2.34 -10.18 16.06
C SER A 166 -1.68 -9.71 17.36
N VAL A 167 -1.94 -8.46 17.77
CA VAL A 167 -1.43 -7.92 19.04
C VAL A 167 -2.08 -8.62 20.23
N ILE A 168 -3.42 -8.80 20.21
CA ILE A 168 -4.14 -9.52 21.27
C ILE A 168 -3.62 -10.96 21.38
N ALA A 169 -3.49 -11.67 20.26
CA ALA A 169 -2.95 -13.03 20.23
C ALA A 169 -1.55 -13.10 20.84
N SER A 170 -0.68 -12.15 20.52
CA SER A 170 0.67 -12.06 21.07
C SER A 170 0.65 -11.84 22.59
N ILE A 171 -0.21 -10.94 23.08
CA ILE A 171 -0.36 -10.66 24.52
C ILE A 171 -0.87 -11.91 25.25
N LEU A 172 -1.91 -12.59 24.75
CA LEU A 172 -2.45 -13.80 25.33
C LEU A 172 -1.41 -14.90 25.39
N THR A 173 -0.68 -15.14 24.32
CA THR A 173 0.40 -16.12 24.25
C THR A 173 1.49 -15.83 25.28
N LYS A 174 1.96 -14.57 25.33
CA LYS A 174 2.99 -14.13 26.29
C LYS A 174 2.55 -14.38 27.76
N HIS A 175 1.29 -14.17 28.06
CA HIS A 175 0.72 -14.37 29.40
C HIS A 175 0.17 -15.79 29.64
N LYS A 176 0.37 -16.71 28.69
CA LYS A 176 -0.14 -18.10 28.75
C LYS A 176 -1.65 -18.14 29.03
N LYS A 177 -2.39 -17.23 28.41
CA LYS A 177 -3.85 -17.15 28.47
C LYS A 177 -4.48 -17.71 27.21
N THR A 178 -5.68 -18.25 27.34
CA THR A 178 -6.48 -18.75 26.23
C THR A 178 -7.73 -17.88 26.06
N LEU A 179 -8.20 -17.77 24.84
CA LEU A 179 -9.46 -17.15 24.50
C LEU A 179 -10.29 -18.16 23.71
N SER A 180 -11.55 -18.28 24.03
CA SER A 180 -12.51 -19.00 23.20
C SER A 180 -13.76 -18.13 23.00
N VAL A 181 -14.36 -18.25 21.84
CA VAL A 181 -15.60 -17.56 21.46
C VAL A 181 -16.62 -18.60 21.03
N ALA A 182 -17.88 -18.33 21.35
CA ALA A 182 -19.01 -19.06 20.81
C ALA A 182 -19.91 -18.07 20.10
N GLU A 183 -20.03 -18.22 18.79
CA GLU A 183 -20.75 -17.30 17.94
C GLU A 183 -22.00 -17.94 17.35
N SER A 184 -23.01 -17.12 17.13
CA SER A 184 -24.24 -17.48 16.46
C SER A 184 -24.69 -16.29 15.63
N CYS A 185 -24.92 -16.47 14.34
CA CYS A 185 -25.32 -15.40 13.40
C CYS A 185 -24.21 -14.37 13.05
N THR A 186 -22.98 -14.79 12.90
CA THR A 186 -21.89 -13.97 12.38
C THR A 186 -21.40 -14.48 11.05
#